data_3165c43c88b9d9e54004c03be5f76cc5
#
_entry.id   3165c43c88b9d9e54004c03be5f76cc5
#
_cell.length_a   1.000
_cell.length_b   1.000
_cell.length_c   1.000
_cell.angle_alpha   90.00
_cell.angle_beta   90.00
_cell.angle_gamma   90.00
#
_symmetry.space_group_name_H-M   'P 1'
#
loop_
_entity.id
_entity.type
_entity.pdbx_description
1 polymer ?
#
loop_
_entity_poly.entity_id
_entity_poly.type
_entity_poly.pdbx_seq_one_letter_code
_entity_poly.pdbx_strand_id
1 'polypeptide(L)'
;VVGDDDQSIYAWRGARPENLAKLQEDWPDLKVVKLEQNYRSTGRILKAANTVIANNPHVFEKSLWSDYGYGEAIRIAALRDEDAETDWIAGDIFHRRLQRGLHWKDFAVLYRGNFQSRILEMKLQALQIPYKVSGGTGFFSRGEIKDLMCYLRLLVNPDDDNAFLRVINTPRREIGPATLEKLAGWAA
;
A
#
# COMPACT_ATOMS: atom_id res chain seq x y z
N VAL A 1 21.66 18.97 0.80
CA VAL A 1 21.07 17.74 1.34
C VAL A 1 19.63 18.03 1.76
N VAL A 2 18.71 17.08 1.53
CA VAL A 2 17.33 17.14 1.98
C VAL A 2 17.05 15.86 2.75
N GLY A 3 16.39 15.96 3.90
CA GLY A 3 16.05 14.81 4.73
C GLY A 3 14.90 15.10 5.69
N ASP A 4 14.37 14.06 6.29
CA ASP A 4 13.33 14.14 7.32
C ASP A 4 13.57 13.01 8.34
N ASP A 5 14.00 13.37 9.54
CA ASP A 5 14.30 12.46 10.63
C ASP A 5 13.06 11.69 11.10
N ASP A 6 11.89 12.32 11.09
CA ASP A 6 10.62 11.72 11.53
C ASP A 6 10.07 10.68 10.54
N GLN A 7 10.56 10.67 9.29
CA GLN A 7 10.19 9.68 8.28
C GLN A 7 11.19 8.51 8.19
N SER A 8 12.13 8.40 9.13
CA SER A 8 13.13 7.34 9.17
C SER A 8 12.55 6.01 9.71
N ILE A 9 11.51 5.49 9.03
CA ILE A 9 10.74 4.30 9.45
C ILE A 9 11.38 2.96 9.08
N TYR A 10 12.57 2.97 8.47
CA TYR A 10 13.33 1.77 8.07
C TYR A 10 14.56 1.52 8.95
N ALA A 11 14.50 1.84 10.23
CA ALA A 11 15.61 1.59 11.18
C ALA A 11 16.06 0.12 11.16
N TRP A 12 15.13 -0.82 11.02
CA TRP A 12 15.41 -2.26 10.88
C TRP A 12 16.11 -2.65 9.55
N ARG A 13 16.20 -1.72 8.59
CA ARG A 13 17.01 -1.83 7.37
C ARG A 13 18.25 -0.93 7.40
N GLY A 14 18.62 -0.40 8.56
CA GLY A 14 19.81 0.43 8.72
C GLY A 14 19.60 1.93 8.49
N ALA A 15 18.37 2.41 8.38
CA ALA A 15 18.11 3.85 8.36
C ALA A 15 18.47 4.46 9.73
N ARG A 16 19.28 5.53 9.71
CA ARG A 16 19.76 6.22 10.92
C ARG A 16 19.43 7.71 10.83
N PRO A 17 18.41 8.20 11.56
CA PRO A 17 18.07 9.61 11.61
C PRO A 17 19.22 10.48 12.14
N GLU A 18 20.09 9.89 12.98
CA GLU A 18 21.28 10.56 13.56
C GLU A 18 22.27 11.03 12.51
N ASN A 19 22.23 10.50 11.29
CA ASN A 19 23.07 10.97 10.18
C ASN A 19 22.80 12.44 9.82
N LEU A 20 21.56 12.94 10.06
CA LEU A 20 21.25 14.35 9.87
C LEU A 20 21.87 15.24 10.97
N ALA A 21 21.95 14.73 12.19
CA ALA A 21 22.63 15.45 13.30
C ALA A 21 24.14 15.57 13.01
N LYS A 22 24.77 14.48 12.56
CA LYS A 22 26.20 14.46 12.21
C LYS A 22 26.57 15.47 11.13
N LEU A 23 25.67 15.77 10.22
CA LEU A 23 25.91 16.80 9.20
C LEU A 23 26.22 18.16 9.81
N GLN A 24 25.63 18.54 10.94
CA GLN A 24 25.94 19.79 11.64
C GLN A 24 27.27 19.72 12.39
N GLU A 25 27.64 18.54 12.89
CA GLU A 25 28.95 18.31 13.51
C GLU A 25 30.08 18.39 12.48
N ASP A 26 29.89 17.76 11.31
CA ASP A 26 30.88 17.71 10.22
C ASP A 26 31.00 19.08 9.50
N TRP A 27 29.91 19.86 9.48
CA TRP A 27 29.82 21.15 8.78
C TRP A 27 29.24 22.22 9.69
N PRO A 28 30.06 22.87 10.57
CA PRO A 28 29.58 23.83 11.55
C PRO A 28 28.85 25.05 10.95
N ASP A 29 29.22 25.43 9.73
CA ASP A 29 28.60 26.55 9.00
C ASP A 29 27.34 26.14 8.22
N LEU A 30 26.81 24.93 8.42
CA LEU A 30 25.64 24.41 7.71
C LEU A 30 24.40 25.24 8.03
N LYS A 31 23.80 25.84 7.00
CA LYS A 31 22.52 26.52 7.11
C LYS A 31 21.38 25.52 7.03
N VAL A 32 20.68 25.31 8.15
CA VAL A 32 19.49 24.47 8.20
C VAL A 32 18.25 25.30 7.86
N VAL A 33 17.49 24.85 6.86
CA VAL A 33 16.21 25.44 6.46
C VAL A 33 15.11 24.41 6.72
N LYS A 34 14.15 24.76 7.59
CA LYS A 34 13.01 23.89 7.91
C LYS A 34 11.84 24.19 6.97
N LEU A 35 11.32 23.14 6.31
CA LEU A 35 10.16 23.24 5.43
C LEU A 35 8.92 22.77 6.21
N GLU A 36 8.33 23.67 7.00
CA GLU A 36 7.23 23.35 7.92
C GLU A 36 5.84 23.56 7.32
N GLN A 37 5.75 24.34 6.24
CA GLN A 37 4.48 24.51 5.53
C GLN A 37 4.10 23.25 4.75
N ASN A 38 2.93 22.71 5.07
CA ASN A 38 2.37 21.52 4.43
C ASN A 38 1.27 21.90 3.44
N TYR A 39 1.37 21.40 2.22
CA TYR A 39 0.45 21.65 1.11
C TYR A 39 -0.46 20.46 0.80
N ARG A 40 -0.55 19.49 1.70
CA ARG A 40 -1.32 18.25 1.50
C ARG A 40 -2.52 18.14 2.42
N SER A 41 -2.33 18.47 3.69
CA SER A 41 -3.27 18.15 4.76
C SER A 41 -3.83 19.40 5.44
N THR A 42 -5.04 19.29 5.96
CA THR A 42 -5.68 20.33 6.76
C THR A 42 -5.10 20.39 8.17
N GLY A 43 -5.33 21.51 8.87
CA GLY A 43 -4.76 21.77 10.19
C GLY A 43 -5.11 20.72 11.26
N ARG A 44 -6.29 20.07 11.20
CA ARG A 44 -6.63 18.98 12.16
C ARG A 44 -5.74 17.78 12.00
N ILE A 45 -5.48 17.37 10.76
CA ILE A 45 -4.60 16.25 10.46
C ILE A 45 -3.19 16.56 10.93
N LEU A 46 -2.69 17.76 10.62
CA LEU A 46 -1.36 18.18 11.03
C LEU A 46 -1.23 18.30 12.55
N LYS A 47 -2.26 18.80 13.24
CA LYS A 47 -2.26 18.84 14.72
C LYS A 47 -2.16 17.44 15.31
N ALA A 48 -2.91 16.48 14.78
CA ALA A 48 -2.82 15.09 15.23
C ALA A 48 -1.44 14.48 14.94
N ALA A 49 -0.90 14.71 13.74
CA ALA A 49 0.44 14.25 13.35
C ALA A 49 1.53 14.87 14.25
N ASN A 50 1.52 16.17 14.47
CA ASN A 50 2.47 16.85 15.36
C ASN A 50 2.38 16.30 16.80
N THR A 51 1.16 16.01 17.29
CA THR A 51 0.97 15.45 18.63
C THR A 51 1.54 14.02 18.74
N VAL A 52 1.37 13.21 17.71
CA VAL A 52 1.93 11.84 17.70
C VAL A 52 3.44 11.88 17.64
N ILE A 53 4.00 12.68 16.74
CA ILE A 53 5.45 12.71 16.53
C ILE A 53 6.20 13.36 17.70
N ALA A 54 5.56 14.24 18.44
CA ALA A 54 6.14 14.88 19.64
C ALA A 54 6.53 13.87 20.77
N ASN A 55 6.08 12.62 20.68
CA ASN A 55 6.50 11.56 21.61
C ASN A 55 7.88 10.97 21.26
N ASN A 56 8.42 11.26 20.10
CA ASN A 56 9.73 10.79 19.67
C ASN A 56 10.81 11.83 19.95
N PRO A 57 12.06 11.41 20.21
CA PRO A 57 13.19 12.33 20.24
C PRO A 57 13.39 12.89 18.80
N HIS A 58 13.60 14.22 18.72
CA HIS A 58 13.82 14.90 17.46
C HIS A 58 15.27 15.33 17.31
N VAL A 59 15.81 15.22 16.10
CA VAL A 59 17.07 15.87 15.73
C VAL A 59 16.85 17.37 15.53
N PHE A 60 15.71 17.74 14.93
CA PHE A 60 15.31 19.11 14.72
C PHE A 60 13.87 19.32 15.18
N GLU A 61 13.64 20.24 16.10
CA GLU A 61 12.28 20.65 16.43
C GLU A 61 11.61 21.26 15.20
N LYS A 62 10.44 20.77 14.84
CA LYS A 62 9.62 21.24 13.72
C LYS A 62 8.14 21.06 14.03
N SER A 63 7.30 21.91 13.44
CA SER A 63 5.86 21.82 13.58
C SER A 63 5.20 22.10 12.24
N LEU A 64 4.53 21.12 11.70
CA LEU A 64 3.85 21.23 10.41
C LEU A 64 2.59 22.10 10.56
N TRP A 65 2.40 23.02 9.62
CA TRP A 65 1.23 23.90 9.53
C TRP A 65 0.76 24.03 8.08
N SER A 66 -0.48 24.47 7.85
CA SER A 66 -1.06 24.63 6.52
C SER A 66 -2.07 25.76 6.47
N ASP A 67 -2.19 26.38 5.30
CA ASP A 67 -3.20 27.39 4.98
C ASP A 67 -4.57 26.78 4.59
N TYR A 68 -4.71 25.45 4.53
CA TYR A 68 -5.96 24.77 4.13
C TYR A 68 -7.06 24.80 5.20
N GLY A 69 -6.89 25.64 6.26
CA GLY A 69 -7.84 25.73 7.35
C GLY A 69 -7.88 24.47 8.23
N TYR A 70 -8.86 24.40 9.12
CA TYR A 70 -8.94 23.34 10.11
C TYR A 70 -9.36 21.99 9.54
N GLY A 71 -10.19 21.99 8.50
CA GLY A 71 -10.72 20.78 7.87
C GLY A 71 -11.77 20.05 8.70
N GLU A 72 -12.19 18.89 8.21
CA GLU A 72 -13.18 18.02 8.86
C GLU A 72 -12.60 17.36 10.13
N ALA A 73 -13.50 16.98 11.03
CA ALA A 73 -13.11 16.19 12.21
C ALA A 73 -12.58 14.81 11.81
N ILE A 74 -11.50 14.39 12.46
CA ILE A 74 -11.01 13.01 12.35
C ILE A 74 -12.03 12.10 13.04
N ARG A 75 -12.47 11.06 12.36
CA ARG A 75 -13.41 10.06 12.88
C ARG A 75 -12.66 8.80 13.22
N ILE A 76 -12.95 8.26 14.40
CA ILE A 76 -12.41 6.98 14.85
C ILE A 76 -13.60 6.02 14.98
N ALA A 77 -13.52 4.88 14.31
CA ALA A 77 -14.51 3.81 14.41
C ALA A 77 -13.84 2.55 14.99
N ALA A 78 -14.37 2.05 16.11
CA ALA A 78 -13.99 0.77 16.65
C ALA A 78 -15.01 -0.28 16.17
N LEU A 79 -14.53 -1.32 15.50
CA LEU A 79 -15.34 -2.33 14.86
C LEU A 79 -15.03 -3.71 15.46
N ARG A 80 -15.94 -4.65 15.28
CA ARG A 80 -15.87 -5.96 15.93
C ARG A 80 -14.75 -6.83 15.41
N ASP A 81 -14.56 -6.81 14.09
CA ASP A 81 -13.64 -7.66 13.36
C ASP A 81 -13.25 -7.01 12.01
N GLU A 82 -12.36 -7.65 11.28
CA GLU A 82 -11.85 -7.20 9.99
C GLU A 82 -12.91 -7.19 8.88
N ASP A 83 -13.90 -8.10 8.94
CA ASP A 83 -15.01 -8.10 7.99
C ASP A 83 -15.90 -6.88 8.22
N ALA A 84 -16.26 -6.58 9.47
CA ALA A 84 -17.02 -5.39 9.81
C ALA A 84 -16.26 -4.09 9.45
N GLU A 85 -14.93 -4.09 9.61
CA GLU A 85 -14.07 -2.97 9.21
C GLU A 85 -14.15 -2.71 7.71
N THR A 86 -13.99 -3.75 6.90
CA THR A 86 -14.04 -3.62 5.43
C THR A 86 -15.43 -3.27 4.94
N ASP A 87 -16.48 -3.79 5.56
CA ASP A 87 -17.85 -3.41 5.26
C ASP A 87 -18.12 -1.94 5.55
N TRP A 88 -17.65 -1.46 6.69
CA TRP A 88 -17.78 -0.07 7.08
C TRP A 88 -17.01 0.87 6.14
N ILE A 89 -15.75 0.54 5.81
CA ILE A 89 -14.91 1.31 4.88
C ILE A 89 -15.59 1.42 3.51
N ALA A 90 -15.99 0.30 2.93
CA ALA A 90 -16.61 0.27 1.61
C ALA A 90 -17.95 1.03 1.60
N GLY A 91 -18.74 0.89 2.67
CA GLY A 91 -19.98 1.62 2.87
C GLY A 91 -19.79 3.13 3.01
N ASP A 92 -18.80 3.58 3.80
CA ASP A 92 -18.47 5.01 3.97
C ASP A 92 -17.97 5.64 2.65
N ILE A 93 -17.15 4.93 1.89
CA ILE A 93 -16.70 5.35 0.56
C ILE A 93 -17.90 5.55 -0.37
N PHE A 94 -18.78 4.54 -0.45
CA PHE A 94 -19.96 4.59 -1.31
C PHE A 94 -20.91 5.71 -0.92
N HIS A 95 -21.17 5.86 0.37
CA HIS A 95 -22.05 6.90 0.92
C HIS A 95 -21.52 8.32 0.64
N ARG A 96 -20.23 8.57 0.92
CA ARG A 96 -19.61 9.87 0.64
C ARG A 96 -19.56 10.20 -0.83
N ARG A 97 -19.30 9.21 -1.68
CA ARG A 97 -19.36 9.40 -3.12
C ARG A 97 -20.73 9.91 -3.57
N LEU A 98 -21.81 9.27 -3.10
CA LEU A 98 -23.18 9.66 -3.46
C LEU A 98 -23.57 11.03 -2.87
N GLN A 99 -23.28 11.27 -1.60
CA GLN A 99 -23.69 12.50 -0.93
C GLN A 99 -22.93 13.73 -1.37
N ARG A 100 -21.64 13.58 -1.71
CA ARG A 100 -20.74 14.72 -2.00
C ARG A 100 -20.34 14.81 -3.47
N GLY A 101 -20.79 13.90 -4.32
CA GLY A 101 -20.40 13.85 -5.74
C GLY A 101 -18.92 13.53 -5.96
N LEU A 102 -18.27 12.85 -5.00
CA LEU A 102 -16.86 12.50 -5.09
C LEU A 102 -16.61 11.41 -6.14
N HIS A 103 -15.41 11.38 -6.70
CA HIS A 103 -14.97 10.33 -7.60
C HIS A 103 -14.20 9.26 -6.84
N TRP A 104 -14.13 8.03 -7.38
CA TRP A 104 -13.38 6.94 -6.75
C TRP A 104 -11.91 7.29 -6.48
N LYS A 105 -11.29 8.09 -7.34
CA LYS A 105 -9.91 8.58 -7.20
C LYS A 105 -9.67 9.51 -6.01
N ASP A 106 -10.74 10.04 -5.41
CA ASP A 106 -10.65 10.98 -4.29
C ASP A 106 -10.55 10.24 -2.93
N PHE A 107 -10.60 8.91 -2.96
CA PHE A 107 -10.48 8.06 -1.78
C PHE A 107 -9.14 7.31 -1.77
N ALA A 108 -8.59 7.16 -0.56
CA ALA A 108 -7.46 6.29 -0.31
C ALA A 108 -7.67 5.53 0.99
N VAL A 109 -7.35 4.24 0.98
CA VAL A 109 -7.33 3.40 2.18
C VAL A 109 -5.88 3.01 2.46
N LEU A 110 -5.40 3.35 3.65
CA LEU A 110 -4.04 3.06 4.09
C LEU A 110 -4.07 1.96 5.13
N TYR A 111 -3.20 0.98 4.98
CA TYR A 111 -3.05 -0.14 5.92
C TYR A 111 -1.58 -0.44 6.17
N ARG A 112 -1.28 -1.07 7.30
CA ARG A 112 0.11 -1.34 7.72
C ARG A 112 0.70 -2.58 7.07
N GLY A 113 -0.08 -3.64 6.93
CA GLY A 113 0.38 -4.94 6.43
C GLY A 113 -0.34 -5.37 5.16
N ASN A 114 0.41 -5.90 4.19
CA ASN A 114 -0.16 -6.33 2.89
C ASN A 114 -1.26 -7.40 3.02
N PHE A 115 -1.27 -8.17 4.11
CA PHE A 115 -2.31 -9.17 4.35
C PHE A 115 -3.70 -8.55 4.54
N GLN A 116 -3.78 -7.31 5.03
CA GLN A 116 -5.03 -6.57 5.24
C GLN A 116 -5.73 -6.20 3.92
N SER A 117 -4.96 -6.10 2.82
CA SER A 117 -5.55 -5.76 1.51
C SER A 117 -6.52 -6.81 0.99
N ARG A 118 -6.33 -8.08 1.35
CA ARG A 118 -7.10 -9.20 0.79
C ARG A 118 -8.60 -9.06 0.99
N ILE A 119 -9.03 -8.89 2.25
CA ILE A 119 -10.46 -8.79 2.60
C ILE A 119 -11.05 -7.53 1.99
N LEU A 120 -10.30 -6.41 2.05
CA LEU A 120 -10.71 -5.15 1.44
C LEU A 120 -10.88 -5.27 -0.08
N GLU A 121 -9.92 -5.89 -0.79
CA GLU A 121 -10.00 -6.12 -2.24
C GLU A 121 -11.21 -6.97 -2.61
N MET A 122 -11.47 -8.05 -1.87
CA MET A 122 -12.64 -8.90 -2.08
C MET A 122 -13.95 -8.11 -1.91
N LYS A 123 -14.02 -7.26 -0.88
CA LYS A 123 -15.22 -6.45 -0.62
C LYS A 123 -15.43 -5.38 -1.67
N LEU A 124 -14.38 -4.67 -2.07
CA LEU A 124 -14.46 -3.66 -3.13
C LEU A 124 -14.87 -4.30 -4.48
N GLN A 125 -14.36 -5.49 -4.79
CA GLN A 125 -14.78 -6.24 -5.99
C GLN A 125 -16.26 -6.65 -5.93
N ALA A 126 -16.72 -7.18 -4.81
CA ALA A 126 -18.11 -7.58 -4.63
C ALA A 126 -19.09 -6.40 -4.81
N LEU A 127 -18.67 -5.20 -4.40
CA LEU A 127 -19.45 -3.97 -4.56
C LEU A 127 -19.17 -3.23 -5.88
N GLN A 128 -18.37 -3.81 -6.78
CA GLN A 128 -17.96 -3.21 -8.06
C GLN A 128 -17.31 -1.82 -7.90
N ILE A 129 -16.60 -1.60 -6.80
CA ILE A 129 -15.84 -0.39 -6.54
C ILE A 129 -14.46 -0.55 -7.18
N PRO A 130 -14.09 0.26 -8.18
CA PRO A 130 -12.78 0.19 -8.81
C PRO A 130 -11.69 0.63 -7.83
N TYR A 131 -10.59 -0.11 -7.77
CA TYR A 131 -9.47 0.19 -6.89
C TYR A 131 -8.12 -0.08 -7.56
N LYS A 132 -7.07 0.51 -7.01
CA LYS A 132 -5.68 0.26 -7.37
C LYS A 132 -4.86 0.03 -6.09
N VAL A 133 -4.17 -1.09 -6.00
CA VAL A 133 -3.21 -1.34 -4.91
C VAL A 133 -1.87 -0.72 -5.27
N SER A 134 -1.33 0.09 -4.37
CA SER A 134 -0.03 0.74 -4.51
C SER A 134 0.92 0.26 -3.41
N GLY A 135 2.20 0.11 -3.71
CA GLY A 135 3.23 -0.28 -2.72
C GLY A 135 3.32 -1.78 -2.43
N GLY A 136 2.51 -2.61 -3.09
CA GLY A 136 2.56 -4.07 -2.98
C GLY A 136 1.91 -4.73 -4.19
N THR A 137 2.11 -6.03 -4.32
CA THR A 137 1.35 -6.83 -5.29
C THR A 137 -0.03 -7.12 -4.71
N GLY A 138 -1.09 -6.72 -5.39
CA GLY A 138 -2.46 -7.09 -5.02
C GLY A 138 -2.58 -8.62 -4.83
N PHE A 139 -3.47 -9.06 -3.95
CA PHE A 139 -3.60 -10.48 -3.63
C PHE A 139 -3.68 -11.36 -4.88
N PHE A 140 -4.57 -11.03 -5.81
CA PHE A 140 -4.75 -11.79 -7.06
C PHE A 140 -3.62 -11.61 -8.08
N SER A 141 -2.72 -10.66 -7.86
CA SER A 141 -1.55 -10.43 -8.72
C SER A 141 -0.31 -11.17 -8.26
N ARG A 142 -0.34 -11.79 -7.09
CA ARG A 142 0.77 -12.57 -6.54
C ARG A 142 1.03 -13.82 -7.37
N GLY A 143 2.31 -14.18 -7.51
CA GLY A 143 2.74 -15.31 -8.32
C GLY A 143 2.06 -16.61 -7.91
N GLU A 144 2.12 -16.93 -6.62
CA GLU A 144 1.53 -18.13 -6.02
C GLU A 144 0.02 -18.21 -6.21
N ILE A 145 -0.69 -17.09 -6.17
CA ILE A 145 -2.14 -17.04 -6.40
C ILE A 145 -2.45 -17.27 -7.87
N LYS A 146 -1.68 -16.66 -8.77
CA LYS A 146 -1.82 -16.90 -10.22
C LYS A 146 -1.54 -18.37 -10.57
N ASP A 147 -0.57 -19.00 -9.91
CA ASP A 147 -0.25 -20.41 -10.12
C ASP A 147 -1.42 -21.30 -9.68
N LEU A 148 -1.98 -21.07 -8.48
CA LEU A 148 -3.18 -21.77 -8.01
C LEU A 148 -4.37 -21.56 -8.95
N MET A 149 -4.61 -20.34 -9.40
CA MET A 149 -5.69 -20.04 -10.34
C MET A 149 -5.50 -20.76 -11.67
N CYS A 150 -4.26 -20.91 -12.16
CA CYS A 150 -4.00 -21.67 -13.37
C CYS A 150 -4.28 -23.17 -13.18
N TYR A 151 -3.97 -23.76 -12.03
CA TYR A 151 -4.40 -25.12 -11.71
C TYR A 151 -5.92 -25.30 -11.72
N LEU A 152 -6.64 -24.36 -11.10
CA LEU A 152 -8.11 -24.41 -11.09
C LEU A 152 -8.70 -24.23 -12.50
N ARG A 153 -8.09 -23.36 -13.33
CA ARG A 153 -8.51 -23.17 -14.73
C ARG A 153 -8.36 -24.46 -15.55
N LEU A 154 -7.27 -25.19 -15.37
CA LEU A 154 -7.06 -26.48 -16.05
C LEU A 154 -8.08 -27.56 -15.64
N LEU A 155 -8.60 -27.50 -14.40
CA LEU A 155 -9.68 -28.41 -13.98
C LEU A 155 -11.00 -28.11 -14.71
N VAL A 156 -11.24 -26.85 -15.06
CA VAL A 156 -12.46 -26.41 -15.77
C VAL A 156 -12.28 -26.47 -17.29
N ASN A 157 -11.11 -26.12 -17.77
CA ASN A 157 -10.77 -26.15 -19.19
C ASN A 157 -9.38 -26.80 -19.37
N PRO A 158 -9.32 -28.12 -19.70
CA PRO A 158 -8.06 -28.83 -19.92
C PRO A 158 -7.24 -28.28 -21.10
N ASP A 159 -7.89 -27.60 -22.06
CA ASP A 159 -7.26 -27.05 -23.28
C ASP A 159 -6.70 -25.64 -23.07
N ASP A 160 -6.54 -25.17 -21.82
CA ASP A 160 -5.94 -23.86 -21.51
C ASP A 160 -4.41 -23.94 -21.52
N ASP A 161 -3.81 -23.83 -22.70
CA ASP A 161 -2.35 -23.87 -22.91
C ASP A 161 -1.60 -22.85 -22.06
N ASN A 162 -2.14 -21.64 -21.88
CA ASN A 162 -1.51 -20.61 -21.09
C ASN A 162 -1.44 -20.98 -19.60
N ALA A 163 -2.51 -21.56 -19.08
CA ALA A 163 -2.54 -22.07 -17.72
C ALA A 163 -1.60 -23.27 -17.57
N PHE A 164 -1.59 -24.19 -18.53
CA PHE A 164 -0.69 -25.35 -18.56
C PHE A 164 0.78 -24.93 -18.55
N LEU A 165 1.20 -24.08 -19.47
CA LEU A 165 2.59 -23.61 -19.58
C LEU A 165 3.05 -22.89 -18.31
N ARG A 166 2.14 -22.20 -17.62
CA ARG A 166 2.46 -21.55 -16.36
C ARG A 166 2.74 -22.53 -15.23
N VAL A 167 1.99 -23.62 -15.13
CA VAL A 167 2.05 -24.53 -13.97
C VAL A 167 2.85 -25.81 -14.22
N ILE A 168 3.24 -26.10 -15.44
CA ILE A 168 3.92 -27.35 -15.79
C ILE A 168 5.20 -27.58 -14.96
N ASN A 169 5.89 -26.51 -14.58
CA ASN A 169 7.07 -26.54 -13.71
C ASN A 169 6.82 -25.94 -12.31
N THR A 170 5.58 -25.81 -11.89
CA THR A 170 5.20 -25.33 -10.55
C THR A 170 4.34 -26.40 -9.85
N PRO A 171 4.87 -27.22 -8.93
CA PRO A 171 6.26 -27.28 -8.45
C PRO A 171 7.23 -27.75 -9.54
N ARG A 172 8.53 -27.57 -9.30
CA ARG A 172 9.58 -27.93 -10.27
C ARG A 172 9.50 -29.42 -10.67
N ARG A 173 9.40 -29.68 -11.98
CA ARG A 173 9.31 -31.04 -12.57
C ARG A 173 10.43 -31.32 -13.57
N GLU A 174 11.40 -30.40 -13.70
CA GLU A 174 12.56 -30.55 -14.61
C GLU A 174 12.19 -30.67 -16.09
N ILE A 175 11.06 -30.13 -16.49
CA ILE A 175 10.60 -30.12 -17.88
C ILE A 175 11.24 -28.94 -18.59
N GLY A 176 12.26 -29.25 -19.42
CA GLY A 176 13.02 -28.22 -20.16
C GLY A 176 12.32 -27.78 -21.46
N PRO A 177 12.82 -26.70 -22.09
CA PRO A 177 12.26 -26.17 -23.35
C PRO A 177 12.17 -27.21 -24.47
N ALA A 178 13.20 -28.08 -24.64
CA ALA A 178 13.19 -29.14 -25.65
C ALA A 178 12.07 -30.19 -25.44
N THR A 179 11.66 -30.41 -24.18
CA THR A 179 10.55 -31.32 -23.89
C THR A 179 9.21 -30.62 -24.21
N LEU A 180 9.11 -29.34 -23.94
CA LEU A 180 7.91 -28.55 -24.28
C LEU A 180 7.73 -28.42 -25.81
N GLU A 181 8.82 -28.25 -26.57
CA GLU A 181 8.75 -28.27 -28.04
C GLU A 181 8.23 -29.63 -28.58
N LYS A 182 8.71 -30.73 -28.02
CA LYS A 182 8.20 -32.07 -28.40
C LYS A 182 6.72 -32.21 -28.08
N LEU A 183 6.29 -31.77 -26.89
CA LEU A 183 4.88 -31.79 -26.51
C LEU A 183 4.02 -30.95 -27.45
N ALA A 184 4.47 -29.76 -27.79
CA ALA A 184 3.77 -28.88 -28.75
C ALA A 184 3.65 -29.54 -30.13
N GLY A 185 4.67 -30.24 -30.62
CA GLY A 185 4.62 -30.94 -31.89
C GLY A 185 3.71 -32.19 -31.86
N TRP A 186 3.36 -32.71 -30.69
CA TRP A 186 2.40 -33.83 -30.55
C TRP A 186 0.95 -33.33 -30.40
N ALA A 187 0.76 -32.08 -29.91
CA ALA A 187 -0.54 -31.47 -29.67
C ALA A 187 -1.07 -30.73 -30.90
N ALA A 188 -0.24 -30.52 -31.94
CA ALA A 188 -0.63 -29.89 -33.20
C ALA A 188 -1.14 -30.92 -34.20
#